data_37c017cca81371a267a579d4e2ae5711
#
_entry.id   37c017cca81371a267a579d4e2ae5711
#
_cell.length_a   1.000
_cell.length_b   1.000
_cell.length_c   1.000
_cell.angle_alpha   90.00
_cell.angle_beta   90.00
_cell.angle_gamma   90.00
#
_symmetry.space_group_name_H-M   'P 1'
#
loop_
_entity.id
_entity.type
_entity.pdbx_description
1 polymer ?
#
loop_
_entity_poly.entity_id
_entity_poly.type
_entity_poly.pdbx_seq_one_letter_code
_entity_poly.pdbx_strand_id
1 'polypeptide(L)'
;YGNTIQAPLYTWGDTALIECAATCALQTKKDSMAATSYGVGMQLKSAIDLGLHHLIIGRGGSGMCDGGAGALAALGVAFYDRNGTSIPHPTGGDLQRIKRLQIPADFQHCVKGMHFTYACDVTNPYTGENGAATVFGPQKGATPAQVQLLNNGMAHLAALLPNAVRALPGAGAAGGLCGGLYGVLGGTTQSGFDLLAALADLDSAIAGADLVITGEGRTDRQTLMGKLPYQVAQRAKK
;
A
#
# COMPACT_ATOMS: atom_id res chain seq x y z
N TYR A 1 -10.65 -0.22 11.04
CA TYR A 1 -11.61 -0.68 12.04
C TYR A 1 -13.04 -0.19 11.76
N GLY A 2 -13.35 0.31 10.54
CA GLY A 2 -14.71 0.70 10.15
C GLY A 2 -15.20 2.07 10.64
N ASN A 3 -14.37 2.85 11.30
CA ASN A 3 -14.73 4.22 11.70
C ASN A 3 -14.67 5.17 10.48
N THR A 4 -15.65 6.07 10.38
CA THR A 4 -15.62 7.15 9.38
C THR A 4 -14.62 8.21 9.81
N ILE A 5 -13.73 8.59 8.90
CA ILE A 5 -12.74 9.64 9.10
C ILE A 5 -12.69 10.56 7.89
N GLN A 6 -12.20 11.78 8.07
CA GLN A 6 -11.82 12.65 6.98
C GLN A 6 -10.33 12.43 6.67
N ALA A 7 -10.01 12.19 5.40
CA ALA A 7 -8.64 12.00 4.94
C ALA A 7 -8.37 12.92 3.74
N PRO A 8 -7.21 13.59 3.68
CA PRO A 8 -6.87 14.43 2.55
C PRO A 8 -6.62 13.59 1.29
N LEU A 9 -7.00 14.14 0.15
CA LEU A 9 -6.55 13.69 -1.16
C LEU A 9 -5.71 14.83 -1.76
N TYR A 10 -4.44 14.58 -1.96
CA TYR A 10 -3.55 15.59 -2.55
C TYR A 10 -3.58 15.48 -4.05
N THR A 11 -3.83 16.59 -4.77
CA THR A 11 -3.95 16.58 -6.23
C THR A 11 -3.15 17.72 -6.85
N TRP A 12 -2.54 17.48 -8.02
CA TRP A 12 -1.92 18.48 -8.87
C TRP A 12 -1.94 18.02 -10.32
N GLY A 13 -2.33 18.92 -11.25
CA GLY A 13 -2.53 18.53 -12.64
C GLY A 13 -3.48 17.35 -12.77
N ASP A 14 -3.00 16.27 -13.36
CA ASP A 14 -3.72 15.00 -13.57
C ASP A 14 -3.29 13.91 -12.56
N THR A 15 -2.69 14.31 -11.46
CA THR A 15 -2.10 13.38 -10.47
C THR A 15 -2.80 13.46 -9.13
N ALA A 16 -3.01 12.31 -8.49
CA ALA A 16 -3.42 12.17 -7.10
C ALA A 16 -2.36 11.43 -6.28
N LEU A 17 -2.08 11.93 -5.07
CA LEU A 17 -1.31 11.23 -4.04
C LEU A 17 -2.25 10.78 -2.92
N ILE A 18 -2.27 9.48 -2.68
CA ILE A 18 -3.04 8.79 -1.64
C ILE A 18 -2.07 8.32 -0.56
N GLU A 19 -2.22 8.83 0.65
CA GLU A 19 -1.40 8.44 1.79
C GLU A 19 -2.12 7.39 2.63
N CYS A 20 -1.60 6.16 2.67
CA CYS A 20 -2.21 5.07 3.45
C CYS A 20 -2.41 5.42 4.93
N ALA A 21 -1.47 6.17 5.53
CA ALA A 21 -1.55 6.56 6.93
C ALA A 21 -2.74 7.50 7.21
N ALA A 22 -3.22 8.25 6.22
CA ALA A 22 -4.38 9.12 6.41
C ALA A 22 -5.67 8.35 6.73
N THR A 23 -5.79 7.10 6.24
CA THR A 23 -7.00 6.27 6.44
C THR A 23 -6.74 5.00 7.25
N CYS A 24 -5.53 4.47 7.20
CA CYS A 24 -5.19 3.14 7.74
C CYS A 24 -3.93 3.20 8.61
N ALA A 25 -3.72 4.29 9.37
CA ALA A 25 -2.57 4.46 10.24
C ALA A 25 -2.43 3.34 11.28
N LEU A 26 -1.18 3.06 11.64
CA LEU A 26 -0.87 2.19 12.77
C LEU A 26 -1.38 2.85 14.06
N GLN A 27 -2.38 2.25 14.68
CA GLN A 27 -3.03 2.75 15.90
C GLN A 27 -2.28 2.30 17.16
N THR A 28 -2.53 2.98 18.29
CA THR A 28 -2.06 2.54 19.61
C THR A 28 -2.65 1.18 19.98
N LYS A 29 -3.97 1.00 19.80
CA LYS A 29 -4.63 -0.30 19.88
C LYS A 29 -4.48 -1.00 18.53
N LYS A 30 -3.68 -2.04 18.47
CA LYS A 30 -3.33 -2.76 17.25
C LYS A 30 -4.16 -4.03 17.13
N ASP A 31 -4.76 -4.23 15.98
CA ASP A 31 -5.47 -5.47 15.64
C ASP A 31 -5.40 -5.69 14.12
N SER A 32 -4.40 -6.42 13.68
CA SER A 32 -4.16 -6.73 12.27
C SER A 32 -5.25 -7.62 11.65
N MET A 33 -6.01 -8.35 12.49
CA MET A 33 -7.11 -9.19 12.03
C MET A 33 -8.37 -8.37 11.72
N ALA A 34 -8.62 -7.29 12.47
CA ALA A 34 -9.78 -6.41 12.28
C ALA A 34 -9.50 -5.21 11.38
N ALA A 35 -8.22 -4.92 11.08
CA ALA A 35 -7.86 -3.79 10.24
C ALA A 35 -8.13 -4.06 8.76
N THR A 36 -8.52 -3.01 8.04
CA THR A 36 -8.83 -3.05 6.61
C THR A 36 -8.23 -1.87 5.86
N SER A 37 -7.88 -2.07 4.61
CA SER A 37 -7.44 -1.02 3.68
C SER A 37 -8.59 -0.30 2.97
N TYR A 38 -9.85 -0.55 3.36
CA TYR A 38 -11.04 -0.01 2.69
C TYR A 38 -10.97 1.50 2.48
N GLY A 39 -10.50 2.26 3.49
CA GLY A 39 -10.35 3.72 3.40
C GLY A 39 -9.39 4.18 2.30
N VAL A 40 -8.29 3.44 2.05
CA VAL A 40 -7.39 3.72 0.93
C VAL A 40 -8.11 3.54 -0.41
N GLY A 41 -8.92 2.47 -0.52
CA GLY A 41 -9.74 2.22 -1.71
C GLY A 41 -10.77 3.33 -1.95
N MET A 42 -11.35 3.91 -0.90
CA MET A 42 -12.25 5.07 -1.01
C MET A 42 -11.52 6.32 -1.53
N GLN A 43 -10.28 6.58 -1.09
CA GLN A 43 -9.48 7.68 -1.65
C GLN A 43 -9.13 7.43 -3.12
N LEU A 44 -8.75 6.19 -3.49
CA LEU A 44 -8.51 5.80 -4.88
C LEU A 44 -9.77 6.02 -5.73
N LYS A 45 -10.93 5.56 -5.23
CA LYS A 45 -12.21 5.76 -5.92
C LYS A 45 -12.50 7.24 -6.13
N SER A 46 -12.30 8.08 -5.11
CA SER A 46 -12.49 9.52 -5.24
C SER A 46 -11.58 10.15 -6.31
N ALA A 47 -10.32 9.72 -6.39
CA ALA A 47 -9.38 10.19 -7.42
C ALA A 47 -9.83 9.77 -8.84
N ILE A 48 -10.31 8.54 -8.98
CA ILE A 48 -10.86 8.01 -10.24
C ILE A 48 -12.12 8.78 -10.65
N ASP A 49 -13.04 9.01 -9.71
CA ASP A 49 -14.30 9.74 -9.94
C ASP A 49 -14.04 11.23 -10.32
N LEU A 50 -12.91 11.80 -9.89
CA LEU A 50 -12.43 13.13 -10.30
C LEU A 50 -11.75 13.14 -11.68
N GLY A 51 -11.59 12.00 -12.32
CA GLY A 51 -10.95 11.86 -13.63
C GLY A 51 -9.43 12.02 -13.60
N LEU A 52 -8.76 11.76 -12.48
CA LEU A 52 -7.30 11.81 -12.38
C LEU A 52 -6.70 10.49 -12.88
N HIS A 53 -5.65 10.56 -13.71
CA HIS A 53 -5.09 9.39 -14.39
C HIS A 53 -3.76 8.90 -13.80
N HIS A 54 -3.04 9.72 -13.03
CA HIS A 54 -1.80 9.34 -12.37
C HIS A 54 -2.03 9.20 -10.86
N LEU A 55 -2.12 7.97 -10.35
CA LEU A 55 -2.42 7.70 -8.96
C LEU A 55 -1.17 7.15 -8.25
N ILE A 56 -0.69 7.90 -7.28
CA ILE A 56 0.49 7.56 -6.47
C ILE A 56 0.01 7.09 -5.10
N ILE A 57 0.39 5.90 -4.70
CA ILE A 57 -0.01 5.29 -3.43
C ILE A 57 1.19 5.27 -2.47
N GLY A 58 1.19 6.19 -1.51
CA GLY A 58 2.13 6.25 -0.41
C GLY A 58 1.75 5.26 0.70
N ARG A 59 2.70 4.44 1.17
CA ARG A 59 2.45 3.26 2.01
C ARG A 59 2.93 3.38 3.47
N GLY A 60 3.59 4.48 3.84
CA GLY A 60 4.16 4.68 5.16
C GLY A 60 3.13 4.55 6.28
N GLY A 61 3.56 4.06 7.47
CA GLY A 61 2.74 4.10 8.69
C GLY A 61 1.47 3.25 8.73
N SER A 62 1.31 2.28 7.83
CA SER A 62 0.08 1.47 7.70
C SER A 62 -0.13 0.47 8.84
N GLY A 63 -1.37 0.34 9.31
CA GLY A 63 -1.77 -0.56 10.41
C GLY A 63 -2.49 -1.86 10.00
N MET A 64 -2.89 -2.00 8.73
CA MET A 64 -3.63 -3.16 8.24
C MET A 64 -2.70 -4.25 7.68
N CYS A 65 -3.23 -5.48 7.55
CA CYS A 65 -2.58 -6.63 6.94
C CYS A 65 -3.63 -7.49 6.21
N ASP A 66 -4.41 -6.85 5.34
CA ASP A 66 -5.54 -7.45 4.63
C ASP A 66 -5.23 -7.77 3.16
N GLY A 67 -3.95 -7.70 2.78
CA GLY A 67 -3.54 -7.99 1.42
C GLY A 67 -4.12 -7.07 0.35
N GLY A 68 -4.67 -5.91 0.74
CA GLY A 68 -5.34 -4.98 -0.17
C GLY A 68 -6.79 -5.34 -0.49
N ALA A 69 -7.34 -6.38 0.14
CA ALA A 69 -8.71 -6.82 -0.12
C ALA A 69 -9.74 -5.72 0.19
N GLY A 70 -9.54 -4.98 1.30
CA GLY A 70 -10.43 -3.85 1.65
C GLY A 70 -10.42 -2.76 0.59
N ALA A 71 -9.23 -2.38 0.10
CA ALA A 71 -9.11 -1.35 -0.94
C ALA A 71 -9.77 -1.79 -2.25
N LEU A 72 -9.58 -3.04 -2.64
CA LEU A 72 -10.25 -3.61 -3.81
C LEU A 72 -11.77 -3.63 -3.65
N ALA A 73 -12.28 -3.97 -2.44
CA ALA A 73 -13.71 -3.94 -2.17
C ALA A 73 -14.30 -2.53 -2.32
N ALA A 74 -13.61 -1.49 -1.83
CA ALA A 74 -14.03 -0.11 -1.99
C ALA A 74 -14.06 0.35 -3.47
N LEU A 75 -13.21 -0.26 -4.29
CA LEU A 75 -13.19 -0.06 -5.75
C LEU A 75 -14.27 -0.87 -6.49
N GLY A 76 -15.09 -1.65 -5.77
CA GLY A 76 -16.20 -2.42 -6.33
C GLY A 76 -15.91 -3.89 -6.60
N VAL A 77 -14.71 -4.40 -6.29
CA VAL A 77 -14.42 -5.84 -6.37
C VAL A 77 -15.23 -6.57 -5.29
N ALA A 78 -16.07 -7.49 -5.70
CA ALA A 78 -16.87 -8.28 -4.76
C ALA A 78 -16.12 -9.54 -4.32
N PHE A 79 -16.16 -9.83 -3.02
CA PHE A 79 -15.55 -11.01 -2.41
C PHE A 79 -16.63 -11.92 -1.83
N TYR A 80 -16.44 -13.23 -1.97
CA TYR A 80 -17.40 -14.24 -1.54
C TYR A 80 -16.70 -15.39 -0.81
N ASP A 81 -17.38 -15.92 0.20
CA ASP A 81 -16.96 -17.15 0.87
C ASP A 81 -17.36 -18.41 0.07
N ARG A 82 -17.09 -19.60 0.65
CA ARG A 82 -17.40 -20.90 0.03
C ARG A 82 -18.89 -21.14 -0.20
N ASN A 83 -19.76 -20.46 0.54
CA ASN A 83 -21.22 -20.60 0.43
C ASN A 83 -21.80 -19.55 -0.53
N GLY A 84 -20.98 -18.70 -1.14
CA GLY A 84 -21.43 -17.59 -1.98
C GLY A 84 -21.89 -16.36 -1.17
N THR A 85 -21.67 -16.35 0.16
CA THR A 85 -22.00 -15.20 1.00
C THR A 85 -21.00 -14.07 0.73
N SER A 86 -21.50 -12.85 0.52
CA SER A 86 -20.69 -11.68 0.27
C SER A 86 -19.90 -11.27 1.52
N ILE A 87 -18.66 -10.80 1.30
CA ILE A 87 -17.77 -10.19 2.29
C ILE A 87 -17.53 -8.74 1.85
N PRO A 88 -18.40 -7.78 2.21
CA PRO A 88 -18.39 -6.43 1.63
C PRO A 88 -17.24 -5.56 2.13
N HIS A 89 -16.72 -5.80 3.33
CA HIS A 89 -15.64 -5.04 3.96
C HIS A 89 -14.55 -6.00 4.49
N PRO A 90 -13.80 -6.67 3.63
CA PRO A 90 -12.84 -7.66 4.07
C PRO A 90 -11.74 -7.04 4.92
N THR A 91 -11.34 -7.78 5.94
CA THR A 91 -10.28 -7.48 6.89
C THR A 91 -9.18 -8.54 6.79
N GLY A 92 -8.08 -8.38 7.55
CA GLY A 92 -7.06 -9.42 7.65
C GLY A 92 -7.64 -10.77 8.11
N GLY A 93 -8.61 -10.75 9.02
CA GLY A 93 -9.29 -11.96 9.53
C GLY A 93 -10.17 -12.67 8.51
N ASP A 94 -10.63 -11.97 7.49
CA ASP A 94 -11.52 -12.55 6.47
C ASP A 94 -10.77 -13.23 5.33
N LEU A 95 -9.47 -13.01 5.17
CA LEU A 95 -8.69 -13.46 4.01
C LEU A 95 -8.85 -14.97 3.74
N GLN A 96 -8.88 -15.80 4.77
CA GLN A 96 -9.04 -17.26 4.61
C GLN A 96 -10.44 -17.68 4.18
N ARG A 97 -11.44 -16.83 4.46
CA ARG A 97 -12.84 -17.07 4.09
C ARG A 97 -13.11 -16.76 2.63
N ILE A 98 -12.35 -15.86 2.02
CA ILE A 98 -12.47 -15.48 0.61
C ILE A 98 -12.20 -16.72 -0.26
N LYS A 99 -13.15 -17.11 -1.10
CA LYS A 99 -13.02 -18.25 -2.04
C LYS A 99 -13.19 -17.81 -3.49
N ARG A 100 -13.81 -16.68 -3.72
CA ARG A 100 -14.01 -16.11 -5.04
C ARG A 100 -13.99 -14.59 -4.95
N LEU A 101 -13.45 -13.96 -5.97
CA LEU A 101 -13.60 -12.53 -6.22
C LEU A 101 -14.29 -12.33 -7.57
N GLN A 102 -14.97 -11.22 -7.71
CA GLN A 102 -15.61 -10.80 -8.95
C GLN A 102 -15.28 -9.33 -9.19
N ILE A 103 -14.59 -9.07 -10.28
CA ILE A 103 -14.29 -7.72 -10.74
C ILE A 103 -15.49 -7.26 -11.57
N PRO A 104 -16.03 -6.04 -11.35
CA PRO A 104 -17.12 -5.49 -12.17
C PRO A 104 -16.78 -5.52 -13.66
N ALA A 105 -17.76 -5.77 -14.52
CA ALA A 105 -17.53 -5.90 -15.95
C ALA A 105 -17.01 -4.61 -16.60
N ASP A 106 -17.42 -3.46 -16.08
CA ASP A 106 -17.02 -2.12 -16.51
C ASP A 106 -15.72 -1.62 -15.86
N PHE A 107 -15.20 -2.34 -14.88
CA PHE A 107 -14.02 -1.93 -14.08
C PHE A 107 -12.80 -1.62 -14.97
N GLN A 108 -12.52 -2.48 -15.93
CA GLN A 108 -11.42 -2.29 -16.89
C GLN A 108 -11.59 -1.02 -17.72
N HIS A 109 -12.83 -0.64 -18.01
CA HIS A 109 -13.13 0.61 -18.70
C HIS A 109 -12.87 1.82 -17.79
N CYS A 110 -13.29 1.73 -16.53
CA CYS A 110 -13.10 2.82 -15.55
C CYS A 110 -11.61 3.14 -15.27
N VAL A 111 -10.73 2.11 -15.30
CA VAL A 111 -9.29 2.30 -15.03
C VAL A 111 -8.42 2.37 -16.29
N LYS A 112 -9.04 2.35 -17.46
CA LYS A 112 -8.33 2.38 -18.75
C LYS A 112 -7.53 3.69 -18.91
N GLY A 113 -6.24 3.54 -19.22
CA GLY A 113 -5.35 4.69 -19.39
C GLY A 113 -4.86 5.30 -18.08
N MET A 114 -5.24 4.74 -16.94
CA MET A 114 -4.71 5.17 -15.64
C MET A 114 -3.34 4.54 -15.34
N HIS A 115 -2.52 5.29 -14.63
CA HIS A 115 -1.17 4.89 -14.20
C HIS A 115 -1.13 4.80 -12.68
N PHE A 116 -0.86 3.61 -12.16
CA PHE A 116 -0.74 3.36 -10.72
C PHE A 116 0.73 3.23 -10.34
N THR A 117 1.19 4.09 -9.44
CA THR A 117 2.56 4.07 -8.90
C THR A 117 2.52 3.77 -7.40
N TYR A 118 3.16 2.68 -7.02
CA TYR A 118 3.30 2.30 -5.62
C TYR A 118 4.63 2.84 -5.09
N ALA A 119 4.57 3.90 -4.25
CA ALA A 119 5.75 4.49 -3.63
C ALA A 119 6.33 3.52 -2.60
N CYS A 120 7.42 2.82 -2.94
CA CYS A 120 7.89 1.65 -2.21
C CYS A 120 9.42 1.60 -2.07
N ASP A 121 9.92 1.75 -0.84
CA ASP A 121 11.36 1.66 -0.51
C ASP A 121 11.75 0.30 0.10
N VAL A 122 10.83 -0.69 0.12
CA VAL A 122 11.10 -2.06 0.56
C VAL A 122 10.82 -3.04 -0.57
N THR A 123 11.52 -4.17 -0.55
CA THR A 123 11.43 -5.22 -1.57
C THR A 123 10.70 -6.46 -1.09
N ASN A 124 10.14 -6.44 0.13
CA ASN A 124 9.46 -7.58 0.72
C ASN A 124 8.39 -8.16 -0.20
N PRO A 125 8.38 -9.50 -0.42
CA PRO A 125 7.36 -10.16 -1.21
C PRO A 125 6.00 -10.13 -0.51
N TYR A 126 4.95 -10.45 -1.25
CA TYR A 126 3.59 -10.46 -0.73
C TYR A 126 3.40 -11.47 0.40
N THR A 127 3.96 -12.67 0.26
CA THR A 127 3.89 -13.78 1.22
C THR A 127 5.23 -14.46 1.43
N GLY A 128 5.29 -15.40 2.35
CA GLY A 128 6.48 -16.20 2.67
C GLY A 128 7.22 -15.68 3.91
N GLU A 129 8.43 -16.20 4.15
CA GLU A 129 9.24 -15.87 5.33
C GLU A 129 9.59 -14.38 5.42
N ASN A 130 9.83 -13.74 4.27
CA ASN A 130 10.09 -12.30 4.18
C ASN A 130 8.85 -11.50 3.74
N GLY A 131 7.66 -12.12 3.77
CA GLY A 131 6.41 -11.55 3.30
C GLY A 131 5.79 -10.53 4.26
N ALA A 132 4.74 -9.87 3.78
CA ALA A 132 4.04 -8.80 4.49
C ALA A 132 3.60 -9.19 5.91
N ALA A 133 2.92 -10.32 6.05
CA ALA A 133 2.40 -10.78 7.33
C ALA A 133 3.53 -11.18 8.28
N THR A 134 4.54 -11.90 7.78
CA THR A 134 5.65 -12.43 8.59
C THR A 134 6.51 -11.31 9.14
N VAL A 135 6.91 -10.35 8.29
CA VAL A 135 7.84 -9.28 8.69
C VAL A 135 7.13 -8.14 9.43
N PHE A 136 5.95 -7.74 8.96
CA PHE A 136 5.27 -6.54 9.46
C PHE A 136 4.04 -6.82 10.34
N GLY A 137 3.54 -8.05 10.37
CA GLY A 137 2.38 -8.45 11.18
C GLY A 137 2.59 -8.24 12.68
N PRO A 138 3.73 -8.66 13.27
CA PRO A 138 3.97 -8.52 14.72
C PRO A 138 3.89 -7.07 15.20
N GLN A 139 4.50 -6.11 14.49
CA GLN A 139 4.42 -4.69 14.86
C GLN A 139 2.99 -4.12 14.73
N LYS A 140 2.11 -4.79 13.98
CA LYS A 140 0.68 -4.45 13.79
C LYS A 140 -0.24 -5.24 14.74
N GLY A 141 0.33 -5.92 15.73
CA GLY A 141 -0.40 -6.61 16.78
C GLY A 141 -0.78 -8.06 16.47
N ALA A 142 -0.23 -8.66 15.41
CA ALA A 142 -0.46 -10.07 15.11
C ALA A 142 0.35 -10.97 16.05
N THR A 143 -0.30 -11.95 16.67
CA THR A 143 0.37 -13.07 17.33
C THR A 143 1.02 -14.00 16.30
N PRO A 144 1.97 -14.88 16.69
CA PRO A 144 2.56 -15.85 15.75
C PRO A 144 1.52 -16.69 15.00
N ALA A 145 0.46 -17.13 15.68
CA ALA A 145 -0.64 -17.87 15.02
C ALA A 145 -1.39 -17.00 14.00
N GLN A 146 -1.65 -15.74 14.33
CA GLN A 146 -2.30 -14.81 13.41
C GLN A 146 -1.41 -14.46 12.21
N VAL A 147 -0.10 -14.33 12.40
CA VAL A 147 0.87 -14.15 11.29
C VAL A 147 0.74 -15.29 10.28
N GLN A 148 0.68 -16.55 10.76
CA GLN A 148 0.49 -17.70 9.88
C GLN A 148 -0.86 -17.66 9.14
N LEU A 149 -1.95 -17.30 9.85
CA LEU A 149 -3.28 -17.15 9.25
C LEU A 149 -3.28 -16.07 8.16
N LEU A 150 -2.71 -14.91 8.45
CA LEU A 150 -2.61 -13.79 7.50
C LEU A 150 -1.78 -14.18 6.28
N ASN A 151 -0.60 -14.80 6.48
CA ASN A 151 0.27 -15.23 5.38
C ASN A 151 -0.42 -16.25 4.47
N ASN A 152 -1.10 -17.25 5.04
CA ASN A 152 -1.86 -18.24 4.28
C ASN A 152 -3.06 -17.62 3.55
N GLY A 153 -3.78 -16.69 4.21
CA GLY A 153 -4.89 -15.96 3.61
C GLY A 153 -4.44 -15.09 2.44
N MET A 154 -3.32 -14.39 2.59
CA MET A 154 -2.73 -13.61 1.50
C MET A 154 -2.25 -14.49 0.34
N ALA A 155 -1.65 -15.65 0.61
CA ALA A 155 -1.26 -16.60 -0.42
C ALA A 155 -2.48 -17.09 -1.22
N HIS A 156 -3.58 -17.36 -0.52
CA HIS A 156 -4.84 -17.73 -1.15
C HIS A 156 -5.42 -16.59 -2.00
N LEU A 157 -5.46 -15.37 -1.47
CA LEU A 157 -5.91 -14.20 -2.22
C LEU A 157 -5.06 -13.99 -3.48
N ALA A 158 -3.73 -14.09 -3.37
CA ALA A 158 -2.81 -13.96 -4.51
C ALA A 158 -3.14 -14.93 -5.67
N ALA A 159 -3.61 -16.13 -5.36
CA ALA A 159 -3.99 -17.12 -6.36
C ALA A 159 -5.31 -16.76 -7.09
N LEU A 160 -6.13 -15.89 -6.52
CA LEU A 160 -7.38 -15.43 -7.11
C LEU A 160 -7.22 -14.16 -7.96
N LEU A 161 -6.11 -13.42 -7.79
CA LEU A 161 -5.87 -12.14 -8.47
C LEU A 161 -5.43 -12.36 -9.92
N PRO A 162 -5.89 -11.53 -10.89
CA PRO A 162 -5.55 -11.66 -12.31
C PRO A 162 -4.05 -11.54 -12.58
N ASN A 163 -3.38 -10.56 -11.97
CA ASN A 163 -1.94 -10.36 -12.15
C ASN A 163 -1.15 -11.10 -11.07
N ALA A 164 -0.03 -11.69 -11.45
CA ALA A 164 0.84 -12.41 -10.54
C ALA A 164 1.54 -11.44 -9.58
N VAL A 165 1.04 -11.29 -8.35
CA VAL A 165 1.53 -10.35 -7.33
C VAL A 165 3.03 -10.52 -7.02
N ARG A 166 3.59 -11.72 -7.23
CA ARG A 166 5.02 -12.00 -7.08
C ARG A 166 5.90 -11.26 -8.11
N ALA A 167 5.32 -10.77 -9.20
CA ALA A 167 6.03 -10.00 -10.21
C ALA A 167 6.32 -8.55 -9.76
N LEU A 168 5.63 -8.07 -8.73
CA LEU A 168 5.82 -6.72 -8.21
C LEU A 168 6.86 -6.71 -7.08
N PRO A 169 8.02 -6.09 -7.23
CA PRO A 169 8.94 -5.84 -6.13
C PRO A 169 8.26 -5.01 -5.05
N GLY A 170 8.36 -5.43 -3.78
CA GLY A 170 7.68 -4.76 -2.69
C GLY A 170 6.17 -5.00 -2.60
N ALA A 171 5.65 -6.05 -3.25
CA ALA A 171 4.23 -6.43 -3.16
C ALA A 171 3.72 -6.59 -1.73
N GLY A 172 4.60 -6.95 -0.77
CA GLY A 172 4.29 -7.05 0.66
C GLY A 172 4.16 -5.71 1.38
N ALA A 173 4.49 -4.60 0.74
CA ALA A 173 4.42 -3.29 1.36
C ALA A 173 3.00 -2.96 1.83
N ALA A 174 2.91 -2.21 2.95
CA ALA A 174 1.66 -1.81 3.58
C ALA A 174 0.72 -2.99 3.88
N GLY A 175 1.26 -4.10 4.38
CA GLY A 175 0.46 -5.28 4.73
C GLY A 175 -0.15 -5.98 3.51
N GLY A 176 0.54 -5.91 2.36
CA GLY A 176 0.13 -6.49 1.10
C GLY A 176 -0.77 -5.58 0.25
N LEU A 177 -1.05 -4.36 0.68
CA LEU A 177 -1.87 -3.42 -0.10
C LEU A 177 -1.36 -3.25 -1.53
N CYS A 178 -0.03 -3.00 -1.69
CA CYS A 178 0.56 -2.81 -3.02
C CYS A 178 0.36 -4.04 -3.91
N GLY A 179 0.58 -5.23 -3.38
CA GLY A 179 0.39 -6.48 -4.12
C GLY A 179 -1.07 -6.73 -4.50
N GLY A 180 -2.01 -6.50 -3.56
CA GLY A 180 -3.43 -6.66 -3.83
C GLY A 180 -3.93 -5.71 -4.91
N LEU A 181 -3.59 -4.42 -4.81
CA LEU A 181 -3.95 -3.43 -5.82
C LEU A 181 -3.30 -3.77 -7.17
N TYR A 182 -2.01 -4.08 -7.20
CA TYR A 182 -1.33 -4.51 -8.41
C TYR A 182 -2.01 -5.72 -9.06
N GLY A 183 -2.48 -6.67 -8.25
CA GLY A 183 -3.14 -7.87 -8.71
C GLY A 183 -4.36 -7.62 -9.59
N VAL A 184 -5.01 -6.46 -9.45
CA VAL A 184 -6.20 -6.05 -10.23
C VAL A 184 -5.92 -4.87 -11.16
N LEU A 185 -5.19 -3.86 -10.68
CA LEU A 185 -4.96 -2.59 -11.37
C LEU A 185 -3.68 -2.60 -12.23
N GLY A 186 -2.74 -3.52 -11.95
CA GLY A 186 -1.39 -3.42 -12.50
C GLY A 186 -0.61 -2.25 -11.89
N GLY A 187 0.29 -1.64 -12.67
CA GLY A 187 1.09 -0.50 -12.24
C GLY A 187 2.56 -0.84 -11.98
N THR A 188 3.29 0.11 -11.38
CA THR A 188 4.74 0.01 -11.15
C THR A 188 5.11 0.43 -9.73
N THR A 189 6.25 0.00 -9.25
CA THR A 189 6.85 0.52 -8.01
C THR A 189 7.88 1.59 -8.33
N GLN A 190 7.95 2.60 -7.47
CA GLN A 190 8.98 3.64 -7.50
C GLN A 190 9.43 3.92 -6.07
N SER A 191 10.71 4.29 -5.88
CA SER A 191 11.19 4.76 -4.58
C SER A 191 10.37 5.96 -4.12
N GLY A 192 9.85 5.89 -2.90
CA GLY A 192 9.10 7.00 -2.30
C GLY A 192 9.97 8.24 -2.12
N PHE A 193 11.24 8.03 -1.76
CA PHE A 193 12.20 9.13 -1.66
C PHE A 193 12.45 9.80 -3.02
N ASP A 194 12.71 9.03 -4.09
CA ASP A 194 12.99 9.59 -5.42
C ASP A 194 11.79 10.34 -5.97
N LEU A 195 10.59 9.81 -5.75
CA LEU A 195 9.35 10.45 -6.15
C LEU A 195 9.16 11.79 -5.45
N LEU A 196 9.31 11.83 -4.12
CA LEU A 196 9.17 13.08 -3.35
C LEU A 196 10.29 14.06 -3.66
N ALA A 197 11.52 13.58 -3.86
CA ALA A 197 12.65 14.39 -4.25
C ALA A 197 12.44 15.10 -5.60
N ALA A 198 11.87 14.37 -6.57
CA ALA A 198 11.52 14.93 -7.87
C ALA A 198 10.39 15.97 -7.76
N LEU A 199 9.34 15.69 -6.97
CA LEU A 199 8.24 16.62 -6.74
C LEU A 199 8.67 17.91 -6.02
N ALA A 200 9.66 17.80 -5.12
CA ALA A 200 10.21 18.94 -4.37
C ALA A 200 11.36 19.64 -5.07
N ASP A 201 11.73 19.22 -6.29
CA ASP A 201 12.92 19.69 -7.02
C ASP A 201 14.19 19.70 -6.15
N LEU A 202 14.35 18.61 -5.37
CA LEU A 202 15.42 18.50 -4.37
C LEU A 202 16.81 18.60 -4.99
N ASP A 203 17.02 18.05 -6.16
CA ASP A 203 18.34 18.06 -6.83
C ASP A 203 18.76 19.47 -7.21
N SER A 204 17.84 20.31 -7.70
CA SER A 204 18.11 21.73 -7.97
C SER A 204 18.38 22.52 -6.68
N ALA A 205 17.61 22.24 -5.63
CA ALA A 205 17.81 22.88 -4.34
C ALA A 205 19.20 22.52 -3.73
N ILE A 206 19.62 21.27 -3.83
CA ILE A 206 20.95 20.82 -3.38
C ILE A 206 22.05 21.46 -4.21
N ALA A 207 21.91 21.51 -5.54
CA ALA A 207 22.93 22.08 -6.43
C ALA A 207 23.18 23.58 -6.18
N GLY A 208 22.18 24.31 -5.68
CA GLY A 208 22.27 25.73 -5.33
C GLY A 208 22.71 26.00 -3.89
N ALA A 209 22.97 24.97 -3.07
CA ALA A 209 23.23 25.12 -1.63
C ALA A 209 24.72 24.96 -1.29
N ASP A 210 25.25 25.85 -0.45
CA ASP A 210 26.60 25.71 0.13
C ASP A 210 26.63 24.67 1.26
N LEU A 211 25.49 24.43 1.91
CA LEU A 211 25.32 23.48 3.02
C LEU A 211 23.95 22.83 2.97
N VAL A 212 23.93 21.50 3.06
CA VAL A 212 22.70 20.72 3.15
C VAL A 212 22.58 20.11 4.55
N ILE A 213 21.49 20.46 5.27
CA ILE A 213 21.19 19.93 6.60
C ILE A 213 20.00 18.95 6.49
N THR A 214 20.19 17.76 7.00
CA THR A 214 19.12 16.73 7.06
C THR A 214 19.12 16.06 8.42
N GLY A 215 18.00 15.41 8.79
CA GLY A 215 17.89 14.75 10.07
C GLY A 215 16.71 13.79 10.15
N GLU A 216 16.71 12.99 11.21
CA GLU A 216 15.62 12.09 11.56
C GLU A 216 15.52 11.96 13.09
N GLY A 217 14.43 11.37 13.58
CA GLY A 217 14.20 11.21 15.03
C GLY A 217 15.25 10.33 15.74
N ARG A 218 15.87 9.40 15.04
CA ARG A 218 16.94 8.54 15.54
C ARG A 218 17.87 8.12 14.43
N THR A 219 19.12 8.51 14.51
CA THR A 219 20.18 8.08 13.61
C THR A 219 20.86 6.81 14.16
N ASP A 220 20.81 5.71 13.44
CA ASP A 220 21.43 4.44 13.78
C ASP A 220 21.87 3.68 12.52
N ARG A 221 22.27 2.40 12.65
CA ARG A 221 22.70 1.59 11.50
C ARG A 221 21.64 1.48 10.38
N GLN A 222 20.35 1.59 10.73
CA GLN A 222 19.27 1.56 9.75
C GLN A 222 19.25 2.83 8.88
N THR A 223 19.79 3.96 9.35
CA THR A 223 19.95 5.18 8.55
C THR A 223 20.74 4.89 7.27
N LEU A 224 21.85 4.13 7.39
CA LEU A 224 22.69 3.72 6.26
C LEU A 224 22.01 2.72 5.31
N MET A 225 20.88 2.14 5.71
CA MET A 225 20.09 1.23 4.89
C MET A 225 19.09 1.96 3.97
N GLY A 226 19.30 3.26 3.72
CA GLY A 226 18.52 4.04 2.76
C GLY A 226 17.42 4.90 3.36
N LYS A 227 17.48 5.23 4.67
CA LYS A 227 16.57 6.25 5.24
C LYS A 227 16.86 7.64 4.67
N LEU A 228 15.90 8.56 4.83
CA LEU A 228 15.91 9.89 4.23
C LEU A 228 17.24 10.65 4.41
N PRO A 229 17.87 10.75 5.61
CA PRO A 229 19.13 11.49 5.74
C PRO A 229 20.28 10.92 4.90
N TYR A 230 20.36 9.59 4.78
CA TYR A 230 21.35 8.94 3.94
C TYR A 230 21.10 9.24 2.46
N GLN A 231 19.86 9.17 2.01
CA GLN A 231 19.49 9.45 0.62
C GLN A 231 19.80 10.91 0.23
N VAL A 232 19.47 11.87 1.11
CA VAL A 232 19.80 13.30 0.92
C VAL A 232 21.32 13.50 0.87
N ALA A 233 22.06 12.89 1.82
CA ALA A 233 23.52 12.99 1.84
C ALA A 233 24.18 12.39 0.59
N GLN A 234 23.65 11.30 0.04
CA GLN A 234 24.16 10.71 -1.20
C GLN A 234 23.93 11.63 -2.41
N ARG A 235 22.82 12.35 -2.45
CA ARG A 235 22.54 13.33 -3.51
C ARG A 235 23.41 14.58 -3.37
N ALA A 236 23.65 15.04 -2.15
CA ALA A 236 24.51 16.21 -1.88
C ALA A 236 26.01 15.96 -2.14
N LYS A 237 26.43 14.71 -2.31
CA LYS A 237 27.84 14.36 -2.66
C LYS A 237 28.13 14.38 -4.15
N LYS A 238 27.12 14.46 -5.00
CA LYS A 238 27.26 14.51 -6.46
C LYS A 238 27.49 15.94 -6.93
#